data_7607052eece7ad7b914e8a2f4776e11b
#
_entry.id   7607052eece7ad7b914e8a2f4776e11b
#
_cell.length_a   1.000
_cell.length_b   1.000
_cell.length_c   1.000
_cell.angle_alpha   90.00
_cell.angle_beta   90.00
_cell.angle_gamma   90.00
#
_symmetry.space_group_name_H-M   'P 1'
#
loop_
_entity.id
_entity.type
_entity.pdbx_description
1 polymer ?
#
loop_
_entity_poly.entity_id
_entity_poly.type
_entity_poly.pdbx_seq_one_letter_code
_entity_poly.pdbx_strand_id
1 'polypeptide(L)'
;EEFLTDYVFPCVQAGALYEDYMLGTAFARPPIAKRVAEIAIAEGADAICHGCTGKGNDQVRFELAIKAFAPDMTIIAPWREWDIKSREEEIAYAEAHNVPLKISRETNYSKDKNIWHLSHEGLDLEDPKNEPQYNKEGFLEMGVSPEMAPDKPTYVTVHFEQGVPTAVDGKEMGAVELIETLNKLGGENGIGLLDIVENRLVGMKCRGVYETPGGTILYKAHEALETICLDKMTAHKKQELSVCFAELLYNGQWYTPLREALSAFVTETQKNVTGTVRLKLYKGNMINAGVKSPF
;
A
#
# COMPACT_ATOMS: atom_id res chain seq x y z
N GLU A 1 -8.54 -12.14 -0.56
CA GLU A 1 -7.46 -13.12 -0.70
C GLU A 1 -6.56 -12.72 -1.87
N GLU A 2 -7.01 -12.80 -3.14
CA GLU A 2 -6.26 -12.46 -4.37
C GLU A 2 -5.44 -11.15 -4.26
N PHE A 3 -6.02 -10.09 -3.70
CA PHE A 3 -5.32 -8.82 -3.48
C PHE A 3 -4.02 -8.99 -2.68
N LEU A 4 -4.05 -9.80 -1.63
CA LEU A 4 -2.88 -10.04 -0.77
C LEU A 4 -1.88 -11.00 -1.43
N THR A 5 -2.36 -12.12 -1.95
CA THR A 5 -1.49 -13.17 -2.49
C THR A 5 -0.81 -12.79 -3.80
N ASP A 6 -1.52 -12.08 -4.68
CA ASP A 6 -1.06 -11.85 -6.05
C ASP A 6 -0.43 -10.46 -6.25
N TYR A 7 -0.73 -9.51 -5.34
CA TYR A 7 -0.21 -8.13 -5.46
C TYR A 7 0.64 -7.71 -4.26
N VAL A 8 0.20 -7.95 -3.04
CA VAL A 8 0.89 -7.46 -1.84
C VAL A 8 2.11 -8.33 -1.49
N PHE A 9 1.94 -9.65 -1.34
CA PHE A 9 3.03 -10.53 -0.93
C PHE A 9 4.20 -10.55 -1.92
N PRO A 10 4.01 -10.53 -3.25
CA PRO A 10 5.12 -10.35 -4.18
C PRO A 10 5.94 -9.07 -3.96
N CYS A 11 5.30 -8.00 -3.50
CA CYS A 11 5.98 -6.75 -3.17
C CYS A 11 6.73 -6.82 -1.83
N VAL A 12 6.18 -7.55 -0.85
CA VAL A 12 6.91 -7.87 0.40
C VAL A 12 8.16 -8.68 0.08
N GLN A 13 8.04 -9.73 -0.75
CA GLN A 13 9.16 -10.53 -1.22
C GLN A 13 10.20 -9.70 -1.98
N ALA A 14 9.75 -8.73 -2.79
CA ALA A 14 10.62 -7.81 -3.49
C ALA A 14 11.30 -6.78 -2.56
N GLY A 15 10.77 -6.55 -1.37
CA GLY A 15 11.17 -5.43 -0.52
C GLY A 15 10.81 -4.07 -1.13
N ALA A 16 9.74 -4.01 -1.92
CA ALA A 16 9.36 -2.84 -2.72
C ALA A 16 8.80 -1.71 -1.86
N LEU A 17 9.55 -0.63 -1.71
CA LEU A 17 9.15 0.61 -1.06
C LEU A 17 9.39 1.78 -2.00
N TYR A 18 8.41 2.64 -2.18
CA TYR A 18 8.58 3.88 -2.95
C TYR A 18 8.75 5.06 -1.99
N GLU A 19 9.98 5.57 -1.85
CA GLU A 19 10.29 6.65 -0.91
C GLU A 19 9.79 6.36 0.53
N ASP A 20 9.97 5.13 1.00
CA ASP A 20 9.44 4.56 2.26
C ASP A 20 7.93 4.23 2.26
N TYR A 21 7.16 4.70 1.27
CA TYR A 21 5.74 4.37 1.13
C TYR A 21 5.52 2.90 0.77
N MET A 22 4.66 2.23 1.54
CA MET A 22 4.33 0.80 1.36
C MET A 22 3.25 0.53 0.30
N LEU A 23 3.07 1.44 -0.64
CA LEU A 23 2.34 1.27 -1.90
C LEU A 23 0.86 0.84 -1.78
N GLY A 24 0.21 1.03 -0.62
CA GLY A 24 -1.11 0.46 -0.36
C GLY A 24 -2.22 0.90 -1.32
N THR A 25 -2.22 2.16 -1.77
CA THR A 25 -3.11 2.63 -2.85
C THR A 25 -2.66 2.09 -4.20
N ALA A 26 -1.34 2.08 -4.47
CA ALA A 26 -0.80 1.60 -5.74
C ALA A 26 -1.08 0.12 -6.00
N PHE A 27 -1.05 -0.74 -4.96
CA PHE A 27 -1.43 -2.16 -5.06
C PHE A 27 -2.88 -2.37 -5.48
N ALA A 28 -3.79 -1.51 -5.00
CA ALA A 28 -5.22 -1.72 -5.17
C ALA A 28 -5.71 -1.39 -6.59
N ARG A 29 -5.05 -0.48 -7.29
CA ARG A 29 -5.53 -0.01 -8.60
C ARG A 29 -5.41 -1.06 -9.72
N PRO A 30 -4.31 -1.82 -9.88
CA PRO A 30 -4.20 -2.86 -10.90
C PRO A 30 -5.31 -3.93 -10.84
N PRO A 31 -5.61 -4.58 -9.70
CA PRO A 31 -6.68 -5.58 -9.64
C PRO A 31 -8.07 -4.99 -9.88
N ILE A 32 -8.35 -3.77 -9.39
CA ILE A 32 -9.62 -3.09 -9.64
C ILE A 32 -9.78 -2.81 -11.13
N ALA A 33 -8.75 -2.23 -11.78
CA ALA A 33 -8.79 -1.90 -13.20
C ALA A 33 -8.91 -3.14 -14.08
N LYS A 34 -8.20 -4.22 -13.75
CA LYS A 34 -8.34 -5.52 -14.41
C LYS A 34 -9.78 -6.00 -14.35
N ARG A 35 -10.38 -6.00 -13.16
CA ARG A 35 -11.75 -6.48 -12.97
C ARG A 35 -12.78 -5.62 -13.71
N VAL A 36 -12.59 -4.31 -13.71
CA VAL A 36 -13.45 -3.38 -14.47
C VAL A 36 -13.33 -3.64 -15.97
N ALA A 37 -12.12 -3.85 -16.48
CA ALA A 37 -11.90 -4.18 -17.90
C ALA A 37 -12.54 -5.52 -18.28
N GLU A 38 -12.38 -6.57 -17.47
CA GLU A 38 -13.01 -7.88 -17.68
C GLU A 38 -14.56 -7.77 -17.73
N ILE A 39 -15.16 -7.01 -16.81
CA ILE A 39 -16.61 -6.78 -16.79
C ILE A 39 -17.05 -5.99 -18.02
N ALA A 40 -16.35 -4.92 -18.37
CA ALA A 40 -16.68 -4.10 -19.53
C ALA A 40 -16.65 -4.93 -20.84
N ILE A 41 -15.65 -5.79 -20.99
CA ILE A 41 -15.58 -6.72 -22.14
C ILE A 41 -16.76 -7.70 -22.13
N ALA A 42 -17.06 -8.30 -20.98
CA ALA A 42 -18.15 -9.28 -20.85
C ALA A 42 -19.54 -8.68 -21.13
N GLU A 43 -19.75 -7.43 -20.74
CA GLU A 43 -20.98 -6.68 -20.98
C GLU A 43 -21.07 -6.02 -22.37
N GLY A 44 -20.01 -6.12 -23.18
CA GLY A 44 -19.92 -5.47 -24.50
C GLY A 44 -19.92 -3.95 -24.44
N ALA A 45 -19.33 -3.38 -23.40
CA ALA A 45 -19.23 -1.93 -23.23
C ALA A 45 -18.24 -1.30 -24.21
N ASP A 46 -18.55 -0.12 -24.73
CA ASP A 46 -17.68 0.64 -25.63
C ASP A 46 -16.68 1.54 -24.90
N ALA A 47 -16.93 1.82 -23.62
CA ALA A 47 -16.12 2.74 -22.83
C ALA A 47 -16.10 2.36 -21.33
N ILE A 48 -15.05 2.80 -20.65
CA ILE A 48 -14.92 2.78 -19.19
C ILE A 48 -14.76 4.22 -18.70
N CYS A 49 -15.59 4.61 -17.72
CA CYS A 49 -15.52 5.92 -17.09
C CYS A 49 -14.87 5.80 -15.70
N HIS A 50 -13.98 6.75 -15.37
CA HIS A 50 -13.45 6.88 -14.01
C HIS A 50 -13.49 8.33 -13.50
N GLY A 51 -13.62 8.48 -12.19
CA GLY A 51 -13.67 9.78 -11.50
C GLY A 51 -12.32 10.23 -10.93
N CYS A 52 -11.20 9.71 -11.39
CA CYS A 52 -9.89 10.10 -10.88
C CYS A 52 -9.55 11.52 -11.26
N THR A 53 -9.05 12.31 -10.30
CA THR A 53 -8.66 13.69 -10.53
C THR A 53 -7.42 13.81 -11.41
N GLY A 54 -7.31 14.88 -12.19
CA GLY A 54 -6.16 15.14 -13.08
C GLY A 54 -4.84 15.39 -12.34
N LYS A 55 -4.87 15.59 -11.01
CA LYS A 55 -3.70 15.83 -10.17
C LYS A 55 -3.18 14.56 -9.46
N GLY A 56 -3.94 13.46 -9.51
CA GLY A 56 -3.61 12.21 -8.83
C GLY A 56 -2.91 11.19 -9.75
N ASN A 57 -2.17 10.26 -9.15
CA ASN A 57 -1.55 9.14 -9.87
C ASN A 57 -2.58 8.11 -10.35
N ASP A 58 -3.73 8.04 -9.72
CA ASP A 58 -4.73 6.99 -9.93
C ASP A 58 -5.26 6.94 -11.35
N GLN A 59 -5.42 8.11 -12.01
CA GLN A 59 -5.80 8.15 -13.42
C GLN A 59 -4.84 7.32 -14.29
N VAL A 60 -3.53 7.46 -14.08
CA VAL A 60 -2.52 6.71 -14.84
C VAL A 60 -2.57 5.23 -14.49
N ARG A 61 -2.68 4.90 -13.21
CA ARG A 61 -2.75 3.52 -12.72
C ARG A 61 -3.94 2.76 -13.29
N PHE A 62 -5.14 3.37 -13.30
CA PHE A 62 -6.33 2.76 -13.89
C PHE A 62 -6.19 2.63 -15.40
N GLU A 63 -5.79 3.69 -16.11
CA GLU A 63 -5.75 3.69 -17.55
C GLU A 63 -4.72 2.72 -18.13
N LEU A 64 -3.51 2.66 -17.55
CA LEU A 64 -2.49 1.70 -17.98
C LEU A 64 -2.96 0.26 -17.77
N ALA A 65 -3.58 -0.03 -16.64
CA ALA A 65 -4.11 -1.36 -16.37
C ALA A 65 -5.30 -1.71 -17.29
N ILE A 66 -6.23 -0.79 -17.52
CA ILE A 66 -7.33 -0.98 -18.49
C ILE A 66 -6.75 -1.27 -19.88
N LYS A 67 -5.78 -0.48 -20.35
CA LYS A 67 -5.17 -0.66 -21.65
C LYS A 67 -4.39 -1.96 -21.80
N ALA A 68 -3.91 -2.54 -20.72
CA ALA A 68 -3.27 -3.86 -20.74
C ALA A 68 -4.26 -5.00 -21.09
N PHE A 69 -5.54 -4.88 -20.70
CA PHE A 69 -6.58 -5.90 -20.93
C PHE A 69 -7.57 -5.53 -22.05
N ALA A 70 -7.80 -4.24 -22.26
CA ALA A 70 -8.75 -3.71 -23.24
C ALA A 70 -8.12 -2.52 -23.98
N PRO A 71 -7.13 -2.75 -24.88
CA PRO A 71 -6.37 -1.70 -25.55
C PRO A 71 -7.23 -0.74 -26.37
N ASP A 72 -8.31 -1.21 -26.96
CA ASP A 72 -9.21 -0.45 -27.81
C ASP A 72 -10.35 0.23 -27.03
N MET A 73 -10.49 -0.06 -25.72
CA MET A 73 -11.53 0.52 -24.89
C MET A 73 -11.41 2.04 -24.78
N THR A 74 -12.48 2.76 -25.04
CA THR A 74 -12.52 4.22 -24.81
C THR A 74 -12.50 4.51 -23.31
N ILE A 75 -11.66 5.48 -22.91
CA ILE A 75 -11.60 5.92 -21.51
C ILE A 75 -12.26 7.30 -21.43
N ILE A 76 -13.25 7.42 -20.52
CA ILE A 76 -13.94 8.66 -20.21
C ILE A 76 -13.43 9.14 -18.85
N ALA A 77 -12.77 10.30 -18.86
CA ALA A 77 -12.20 10.92 -17.67
C ALA A 77 -12.74 12.34 -17.48
N PRO A 78 -13.94 12.53 -16.90
CA PRO A 78 -14.65 13.82 -16.87
C PRO A 78 -13.82 14.96 -16.28
N TRP A 79 -12.99 14.70 -15.29
CA TRP A 79 -12.08 15.68 -14.69
C TRP A 79 -11.12 16.38 -15.67
N ARG A 80 -10.86 15.81 -16.83
CA ARG A 80 -10.03 16.42 -17.87
C ARG A 80 -10.79 17.40 -18.74
N GLU A 81 -12.10 17.26 -18.79
CA GLU A 81 -12.99 18.00 -19.69
C GLU A 81 -13.83 19.03 -18.95
N TRP A 82 -14.13 18.81 -17.67
CA TRP A 82 -14.96 19.71 -16.86
C TRP A 82 -14.21 20.96 -16.44
N ASP A 83 -14.99 22.05 -16.27
CA ASP A 83 -14.50 23.33 -15.74
C ASP A 83 -14.30 23.31 -14.22
N ILE A 84 -14.79 22.28 -13.53
CA ILE A 84 -14.58 22.04 -12.08
C ILE A 84 -13.09 21.78 -11.82
N LYS A 85 -12.45 22.64 -11.02
CA LYS A 85 -10.99 22.58 -10.76
C LYS A 85 -10.62 22.37 -9.29
N SER A 86 -11.61 22.43 -8.39
CA SER A 86 -11.40 22.29 -6.96
C SER A 86 -12.46 21.41 -6.32
N ARG A 87 -12.16 20.91 -5.12
CA ARG A 87 -13.09 20.11 -4.29
C ARG A 87 -14.31 20.95 -3.86
N GLU A 88 -14.10 22.23 -3.61
CA GLU A 88 -15.16 23.17 -3.24
C GLU A 88 -16.17 23.33 -4.39
N GLU A 89 -15.68 23.45 -5.62
CA GLU A 89 -16.55 23.53 -6.82
C GLU A 89 -17.28 22.20 -7.06
N GLU A 90 -16.63 21.06 -6.79
CA GLU A 90 -17.25 19.74 -6.87
C GLU A 90 -18.39 19.57 -5.86
N ILE A 91 -18.18 20.01 -4.61
CA ILE A 91 -19.21 20.01 -3.59
C ILE A 91 -20.38 20.91 -3.99
N ALA A 92 -20.09 22.14 -4.48
CA ALA A 92 -21.12 23.07 -4.93
C ALA A 92 -21.93 22.50 -6.12
N TYR A 93 -21.27 21.82 -7.06
CA TYR A 93 -21.96 21.13 -8.17
C TYR A 93 -22.86 20.01 -7.64
N ALA A 94 -22.37 19.17 -6.72
CA ALA A 94 -23.14 18.08 -6.14
C ALA A 94 -24.37 18.59 -5.37
N GLU A 95 -24.23 19.68 -4.59
CA GLU A 95 -25.33 20.34 -3.89
C GLU A 95 -26.37 20.89 -4.89
N ALA A 96 -25.93 21.57 -5.95
CA ALA A 96 -26.81 22.11 -6.97
C ALA A 96 -27.60 21.05 -7.74
N HIS A 97 -27.06 19.84 -7.87
CA HIS A 97 -27.67 18.71 -8.58
C HIS A 97 -28.30 17.66 -7.63
N ASN A 98 -28.40 17.94 -6.33
CA ASN A 98 -28.95 17.02 -5.32
C ASN A 98 -28.24 15.66 -5.29
N VAL A 99 -26.93 15.62 -5.55
CA VAL A 99 -26.12 14.42 -5.40
C VAL A 99 -25.86 14.20 -3.90
N PRO A 100 -26.24 13.06 -3.31
CA PRO A 100 -26.07 12.84 -1.89
C PRO A 100 -24.59 12.70 -1.55
N LEU A 101 -24.06 13.62 -0.74
CA LEU A 101 -22.70 13.57 -0.20
C LEU A 101 -22.74 13.21 1.27
N LYS A 102 -21.86 12.29 1.69
CA LYS A 102 -21.60 11.95 3.12
C LYS A 102 -20.47 12.80 3.72
N ILE A 103 -20.12 13.92 3.09
CA ILE A 103 -18.91 14.68 3.37
C ILE A 103 -19.27 16.01 4.01
N SER A 104 -18.67 16.35 5.17
CA SER A 104 -18.71 17.71 5.73
C SER A 104 -17.48 18.51 5.29
N ARG A 105 -17.66 19.82 5.05
CA ARG A 105 -16.58 20.72 4.57
C ARG A 105 -15.41 20.87 5.56
N GLU A 106 -15.62 20.56 6.84
CA GLU A 106 -14.72 21.01 7.93
C GLU A 106 -13.74 19.94 8.45
N THR A 107 -13.93 18.64 8.16
CA THR A 107 -13.16 17.58 8.85
C THR A 107 -12.63 16.49 7.94
N ASN A 108 -12.57 16.73 6.62
CA ASN A 108 -12.47 15.61 5.70
C ASN A 108 -11.12 15.53 4.99
N TYR A 109 -10.15 14.86 5.63
CA TYR A 109 -8.97 14.37 4.94
C TYR A 109 -9.39 13.46 3.76
N SER A 110 -8.65 13.54 2.66
CA SER A 110 -8.75 12.53 1.61
C SER A 110 -8.17 11.23 2.15
N LYS A 111 -8.97 10.16 2.15
CA LYS A 111 -8.57 8.87 2.72
C LYS A 111 -8.78 7.75 1.71
N ASP A 112 -7.74 6.94 1.50
CA ASP A 112 -7.83 5.67 0.81
C ASP A 112 -7.59 4.54 1.81
N LYS A 113 -8.60 3.66 1.99
CA LYS A 113 -8.55 2.57 2.96
C LYS A 113 -8.73 1.22 2.28
N ASN A 114 -7.88 0.28 2.63
CA ASN A 114 -8.03 -1.14 2.34
C ASN A 114 -7.48 -1.98 3.50
N ILE A 115 -7.45 -3.30 3.36
CA ILE A 115 -6.95 -4.20 4.42
C ILE A 115 -5.46 -3.97 4.75
N TRP A 116 -4.68 -3.43 3.80
CA TRP A 116 -3.25 -3.22 3.96
C TRP A 116 -2.91 -1.90 4.64
N HIS A 117 -3.61 -0.82 4.28
CA HIS A 117 -3.27 0.52 4.73
C HIS A 117 -4.46 1.48 4.78
N LEU A 118 -4.21 2.63 5.39
CA LEU A 118 -5.01 3.84 5.29
C LEU A 118 -4.10 5.04 5.01
N SER A 119 -4.49 5.89 4.04
CA SER A 119 -3.83 7.18 3.78
C SER A 119 -4.64 8.36 4.29
N HIS A 120 -3.96 9.43 4.67
CA HIS A 120 -4.55 10.73 5.01
C HIS A 120 -3.84 11.81 4.20
N GLU A 121 -4.59 12.59 3.43
CA GLU A 121 -4.08 13.69 2.61
C GLU A 121 -4.99 14.92 2.74
N GLY A 122 -4.45 16.10 2.46
CA GLY A 122 -5.20 17.36 2.39
C GLY A 122 -5.31 18.11 3.74
N LEU A 123 -6.14 19.15 3.77
CA LEU A 123 -6.34 20.02 4.93
C LEU A 123 -5.02 20.60 5.47
N ASP A 124 -4.82 20.54 6.79
CA ASP A 124 -3.62 21.02 7.48
C ASP A 124 -2.33 20.26 7.11
N LEU A 125 -2.46 19.04 6.55
CA LEU A 125 -1.32 18.27 6.05
C LEU A 125 -0.70 18.84 4.77
N GLU A 126 -1.40 19.70 4.03
CA GLU A 126 -0.85 20.36 2.83
C GLU A 126 0.33 21.29 3.15
N ASP A 127 0.36 21.85 4.36
CA ASP A 127 1.50 22.62 4.84
C ASP A 127 2.45 21.72 5.63
N PRO A 128 3.65 21.39 5.10
CA PRO A 128 4.57 20.44 5.71
C PRO A 128 5.14 20.90 7.07
N LYS A 129 4.93 22.17 7.48
CA LYS A 129 5.31 22.64 8.81
C LYS A 129 4.37 22.15 9.91
N ASN A 130 3.16 21.72 9.56
CA ASN A 130 2.17 21.28 10.54
C ASN A 130 2.45 19.83 10.95
N GLU A 131 2.49 19.55 12.24
CA GLU A 131 2.54 18.20 12.77
C GLU A 131 1.19 17.51 12.55
N PRO A 132 1.16 16.23 12.08
CA PRO A 132 -0.08 15.46 11.98
C PRO A 132 -0.72 15.27 13.36
N GLN A 133 -2.03 15.40 13.42
CA GLN A 133 -2.77 15.36 14.68
C GLN A 133 -3.04 13.92 15.15
N TYR A 134 -1.99 13.11 15.34
CA TYR A 134 -2.08 11.68 15.66
C TYR A 134 -2.98 11.36 16.88
N ASN A 135 -3.03 12.24 17.86
CA ASN A 135 -3.80 12.05 19.09
C ASN A 135 -5.23 12.65 19.02
N LYS A 136 -5.60 13.26 17.89
CA LYS A 136 -6.98 13.76 17.70
C LYS A 136 -7.91 12.57 17.48
N GLU A 137 -9.03 12.56 18.19
CA GLU A 137 -10.06 11.54 18.05
C GLU A 137 -10.52 11.41 16.58
N GLY A 138 -10.51 10.18 16.05
CA GLY A 138 -10.90 9.86 14.67
C GLY A 138 -9.88 10.22 13.59
N PHE A 139 -8.67 10.69 13.95
CA PHE A 139 -7.58 10.85 12.97
C PHE A 139 -7.04 9.49 12.58
N LEU A 140 -6.46 8.73 13.52
CA LEU A 140 -6.01 7.35 13.30
C LEU A 140 -7.19 6.37 13.34
N GLU A 141 -7.22 5.40 12.44
CA GLU A 141 -8.28 4.39 12.33
C GLU A 141 -7.76 2.95 12.38
N MET A 142 -6.45 2.74 12.17
CA MET A 142 -5.85 1.39 12.21
C MET A 142 -5.04 1.16 13.47
N GLY A 143 -4.80 2.18 14.28
CA GLY A 143 -4.02 2.05 15.49
C GLY A 143 -4.06 3.28 16.38
N VAL A 144 -3.06 3.36 17.26
CA VAL A 144 -2.85 4.49 18.17
C VAL A 144 -1.50 5.14 17.90
N SER A 145 -1.30 6.36 18.38
CA SER A 145 0.03 6.98 18.33
C SER A 145 1.02 6.25 19.26
N PRO A 146 2.33 6.35 19.02
CA PRO A 146 3.34 5.79 19.91
C PRO A 146 3.20 6.22 21.37
N GLU A 147 2.75 7.46 21.62
CA GLU A 147 2.53 8.00 22.97
C GLU A 147 1.39 7.28 23.69
N MET A 148 0.34 6.93 22.96
CA MET A 148 -0.84 6.23 23.50
C MET A 148 -0.66 4.72 23.56
N ALA A 149 0.40 4.17 22.96
CA ALA A 149 0.69 2.74 22.96
C ALA A 149 1.12 2.26 24.37
N PRO A 150 0.90 0.96 24.70
CA PRO A 150 1.22 0.41 26.02
C PRO A 150 2.68 0.58 26.45
N ASP A 151 2.92 0.78 27.75
CA ASP A 151 4.26 0.79 28.34
C ASP A 151 4.89 -0.61 28.47
N LYS A 152 4.15 -1.64 28.10
CA LYS A 152 4.62 -3.03 28.11
C LYS A 152 4.79 -3.51 26.68
N PRO A 153 5.98 -4.05 26.31
CA PRO A 153 6.22 -4.52 24.95
C PRO A 153 5.37 -5.75 24.61
N THR A 154 4.96 -5.83 23.34
CA THR A 154 4.35 -7.01 22.72
C THR A 154 5.38 -7.74 21.87
N TYR A 155 5.38 -9.07 21.91
CA TYR A 155 6.20 -9.88 21.01
C TYR A 155 5.31 -10.53 19.97
N VAL A 156 5.81 -10.64 18.76
CA VAL A 156 5.15 -11.32 17.65
C VAL A 156 6.19 -12.16 16.90
N THR A 157 5.82 -13.38 16.52
CA THR A 157 6.64 -14.27 15.70
C THR A 157 5.95 -14.49 14.37
N VAL A 158 6.59 -14.13 13.25
CA VAL A 158 6.08 -14.37 11.89
C VAL A 158 6.86 -15.51 11.27
N HIS A 159 6.17 -16.48 10.70
CA HIS A 159 6.75 -17.56 9.93
C HIS A 159 6.59 -17.29 8.42
N PHE A 160 7.64 -17.59 7.67
CA PHE A 160 7.68 -17.46 6.21
C PHE A 160 8.07 -18.78 5.56
N GLU A 161 7.46 -19.06 4.42
CA GLU A 161 7.83 -20.12 3.50
C GLU A 161 8.10 -19.52 2.12
N GLN A 162 9.35 -19.65 1.64
CA GLN A 162 9.79 -19.04 0.38
C GLN A 162 9.42 -17.54 0.27
N GLY A 163 9.60 -16.80 1.36
CA GLY A 163 9.32 -15.36 1.45
C GLY A 163 7.84 -14.99 1.60
N VAL A 164 6.93 -15.97 1.60
CA VAL A 164 5.49 -15.76 1.82
C VAL A 164 5.18 -15.96 3.30
N PRO A 165 4.48 -15.03 3.99
CA PRO A 165 4.09 -15.21 5.37
C PRO A 165 2.97 -16.24 5.48
N THR A 166 3.11 -17.22 6.39
CA THR A 166 2.19 -18.36 6.53
C THR A 166 1.62 -18.53 7.94
N ALA A 167 2.30 -18.02 8.98
CA ALA A 167 1.82 -18.14 10.35
C ALA A 167 2.22 -16.95 11.23
N VAL A 168 1.42 -16.68 12.25
CA VAL A 168 1.72 -15.73 13.33
C VAL A 168 1.63 -16.45 14.66
N ASP A 169 2.68 -16.30 15.51
CA ASP A 169 2.80 -16.92 16.84
C ASP A 169 2.55 -18.45 16.84
N GLY A 170 3.00 -19.11 15.76
CA GLY A 170 2.87 -20.56 15.58
C GLY A 170 1.50 -21.02 15.08
N LYS A 171 0.56 -20.12 14.82
CA LYS A 171 -0.74 -20.44 14.24
C LYS A 171 -0.70 -20.16 12.72
N GLU A 172 -0.90 -21.20 11.91
CA GLU A 172 -1.11 -21.06 10.47
C GLU A 172 -2.40 -20.29 10.20
N MET A 173 -2.34 -19.37 9.21
CA MET A 173 -3.45 -18.47 8.88
C MET A 173 -3.50 -18.25 7.36
N GLY A 174 -4.72 -18.04 6.83
CA GLY A 174 -4.89 -17.49 5.48
C GLY A 174 -4.42 -16.03 5.43
N ALA A 175 -4.15 -15.54 4.21
CA ALA A 175 -3.57 -14.21 4.01
C ALA A 175 -4.38 -13.08 4.68
N VAL A 176 -5.71 -13.15 4.62
CA VAL A 176 -6.59 -12.12 5.22
C VAL A 176 -6.47 -12.13 6.74
N GLU A 177 -6.66 -13.29 7.39
CA GLU A 177 -6.55 -13.43 8.86
C GLU A 177 -5.17 -13.01 9.37
N LEU A 178 -4.11 -13.33 8.60
CA LEU A 178 -2.73 -12.98 8.93
C LEU A 178 -2.54 -11.46 8.95
N ILE A 179 -2.99 -10.76 7.91
CA ILE A 179 -2.86 -9.31 7.83
C ILE A 179 -3.72 -8.62 8.89
N GLU A 180 -4.96 -9.07 9.13
CA GLU A 180 -5.82 -8.52 10.18
C GLU A 180 -5.19 -8.69 11.58
N THR A 181 -4.60 -9.86 11.83
CA THR A 181 -3.89 -10.14 13.09
C THR A 181 -2.70 -9.21 13.27
N LEU A 182 -1.88 -9.04 12.25
CA LEU A 182 -0.72 -8.14 12.31
C LEU A 182 -1.13 -6.66 12.36
N ASN A 183 -2.20 -6.26 11.67
CA ASN A 183 -2.75 -4.92 11.77
C ASN A 183 -3.18 -4.59 13.21
N LYS A 184 -3.88 -5.53 13.86
CA LYS A 184 -4.30 -5.36 15.24
C LYS A 184 -3.08 -5.24 16.18
N LEU A 185 -2.15 -6.17 16.11
CA LEU A 185 -0.95 -6.16 16.96
C LEU A 185 -0.10 -4.90 16.73
N GLY A 186 0.11 -4.53 15.47
CA GLY A 186 0.87 -3.33 15.11
C GLY A 186 0.17 -2.06 15.54
N GLY A 187 -1.12 -1.93 15.24
CA GLY A 187 -1.91 -0.76 15.58
C GLY A 187 -1.99 -0.51 17.08
N GLU A 188 -2.23 -1.54 17.89
CA GLU A 188 -2.23 -1.44 19.37
C GLU A 188 -0.89 -0.99 19.94
N ASN A 189 0.22 -1.20 19.24
CA ASN A 189 1.57 -0.84 19.65
C ASN A 189 2.12 0.42 18.96
N GLY A 190 1.29 1.17 18.24
CA GLY A 190 1.68 2.41 17.56
C GLY A 190 2.60 2.19 16.35
N ILE A 191 2.62 0.98 15.78
CA ILE A 191 3.45 0.64 14.62
C ILE A 191 2.79 1.08 13.33
N GLY A 192 3.60 1.51 12.34
CA GLY A 192 3.17 1.68 10.97
C GLY A 192 2.68 3.07 10.61
N LEU A 193 3.01 4.08 11.41
CA LEU A 193 2.80 5.48 11.05
C LEU A 193 3.97 5.99 10.19
N LEU A 194 3.62 6.61 9.06
CA LEU A 194 4.58 7.20 8.15
C LEU A 194 4.06 8.56 7.68
N ASP A 195 4.87 9.60 7.80
CA ASP A 195 4.61 10.96 7.31
C ASP A 195 5.69 11.32 6.29
N ILE A 196 5.34 11.43 5.03
CA ILE A 196 6.29 11.69 3.94
C ILE A 196 5.75 12.69 2.92
N VAL A 197 6.68 13.33 2.23
CA VAL A 197 6.42 14.10 1.01
C VAL A 197 6.97 13.33 -0.17
N GLU A 198 6.07 12.67 -0.91
CA GLU A 198 6.41 11.82 -2.05
C GLU A 198 6.39 12.57 -3.40
N ASN A 199 7.12 12.05 -4.37
CA ASN A 199 7.13 12.56 -5.73
C ASN A 199 6.09 11.83 -6.57
N ARG A 200 4.99 12.52 -6.94
CA ARG A 200 3.96 11.94 -7.81
C ARG A 200 4.44 11.80 -9.25
N LEU A 201 3.95 10.78 -9.94
CA LEU A 201 4.21 10.54 -11.37
C LEU A 201 3.89 11.77 -12.25
N VAL A 202 2.87 12.52 -11.87
CA VAL A 202 2.44 13.74 -12.59
C VAL A 202 3.34 14.96 -12.33
N GLY A 203 4.48 14.79 -11.67
CA GLY A 203 5.51 15.81 -11.50
C GLY A 203 5.32 16.76 -10.32
N MET A 204 4.39 16.49 -9.41
CA MET A 204 4.18 17.31 -8.21
C MET A 204 4.53 16.51 -6.95
N LYS A 205 4.87 17.25 -5.87
CA LYS A 205 5.03 16.68 -4.54
C LYS A 205 3.69 16.62 -3.83
N CYS A 206 3.49 15.57 -3.03
CA CYS A 206 2.32 15.42 -2.19
C CYS A 206 2.72 14.85 -0.84
N ARG A 207 2.24 15.45 0.24
CA ARG A 207 2.39 14.90 1.57
C ARG A 207 1.26 13.92 1.86
N GLY A 208 1.62 12.74 2.32
CA GLY A 208 0.71 11.73 2.82
C GLY A 208 1.11 11.25 4.21
N VAL A 209 0.13 11.04 5.07
CA VAL A 209 0.29 10.33 6.33
C VAL A 209 -0.37 8.97 6.18
N TYR A 210 0.37 7.92 6.48
CA TYR A 210 -0.04 6.54 6.23
C TYR A 210 -0.10 5.74 7.52
N GLU A 211 -1.09 4.86 7.63
CA GLU A 211 -1.20 3.82 8.63
C GLU A 211 -1.05 2.46 7.93
N THR A 212 0.04 1.72 8.22
CA THR A 212 0.29 0.40 7.61
C THR A 212 0.86 -0.55 8.68
N PRO A 213 0.13 -0.81 9.77
CA PRO A 213 0.71 -1.50 10.93
C PRO A 213 1.18 -2.93 10.63
N GLY A 214 0.36 -3.76 10.01
CA GLY A 214 0.72 -5.14 9.67
C GLY A 214 1.77 -5.22 8.58
N GLY A 215 1.67 -4.34 7.58
CA GLY A 215 2.66 -4.27 6.50
C GLY A 215 4.05 -3.92 7.03
N THR A 216 4.14 -2.97 7.93
CA THR A 216 5.41 -2.57 8.56
C THR A 216 6.06 -3.71 9.33
N ILE A 217 5.25 -4.52 10.06
CA ILE A 217 5.73 -5.74 10.72
C ILE A 217 6.26 -6.74 9.69
N LEU A 218 5.50 -6.99 8.61
CA LEU A 218 5.90 -7.95 7.58
C LEU A 218 7.19 -7.56 6.86
N TYR A 219 7.31 -6.30 6.42
CA TYR A 219 8.54 -5.84 5.77
C TYR A 219 9.74 -5.98 6.68
N LYS A 220 9.61 -5.59 7.96
CA LYS A 220 10.71 -5.72 8.93
C LYS A 220 11.09 -7.16 9.21
N ALA A 221 10.10 -8.05 9.35
CA ALA A 221 10.35 -9.46 9.57
C ALA A 221 10.98 -10.13 8.35
N HIS A 222 10.45 -9.86 7.15
CA HIS A 222 10.97 -10.40 5.91
C HIS A 222 12.42 -9.96 5.64
N GLU A 223 12.72 -8.65 5.79
CA GLU A 223 14.08 -8.10 5.71
C GLU A 223 15.03 -8.84 6.65
N ALA A 224 14.63 -9.00 7.92
CA ALA A 224 15.46 -9.68 8.91
C ALA A 224 15.74 -11.15 8.54
N LEU A 225 14.76 -11.87 7.97
CA LEU A 225 14.95 -13.24 7.51
C LEU A 225 15.91 -13.31 6.32
N GLU A 226 15.78 -12.43 5.35
CA GLU A 226 16.67 -12.38 4.18
C GLU A 226 18.14 -12.20 4.55
N THR A 227 18.45 -11.48 5.64
CA THR A 227 19.84 -11.27 6.07
C THR A 227 20.58 -12.55 6.39
N ILE A 228 19.88 -13.64 6.74
CA ILE A 228 20.49 -14.93 7.05
C ILE A 228 20.28 -15.98 5.96
N CYS A 229 19.39 -15.73 4.98
CA CYS A 229 19.06 -16.68 3.92
C CYS A 229 19.73 -16.35 2.57
N LEU A 230 20.07 -15.08 2.32
CA LEU A 230 20.64 -14.64 1.05
C LEU A 230 22.14 -14.39 1.17
N ASP A 231 22.89 -14.78 0.14
CA ASP A 231 24.28 -14.36 0.01
C ASP A 231 24.37 -12.85 -0.29
N LYS A 232 25.54 -12.27 -0.01
CA LYS A 232 25.80 -10.84 -0.14
C LYS A 232 25.44 -10.29 -1.53
N MET A 233 25.83 -10.97 -2.59
CA MET A 233 25.68 -10.44 -3.95
C MET A 233 24.22 -10.47 -4.39
N THR A 234 23.49 -11.54 -4.05
CA THR A 234 22.06 -11.66 -4.30
C THR A 234 21.29 -10.62 -3.51
N ALA A 235 21.57 -10.45 -2.21
CA ALA A 235 20.91 -9.45 -1.36
C ALA A 235 21.11 -8.03 -1.89
N HIS A 236 22.34 -7.65 -2.26
CA HIS A 236 22.62 -6.31 -2.80
C HIS A 236 21.94 -6.08 -4.14
N LYS A 237 21.96 -7.07 -5.05
CA LYS A 237 21.28 -6.93 -6.35
C LYS A 237 19.76 -6.84 -6.18
N LYS A 238 19.18 -7.64 -5.28
CA LYS A 238 17.76 -7.55 -4.96
C LYS A 238 17.39 -6.16 -4.42
N GLN A 239 18.19 -5.58 -3.53
CA GLN A 239 17.98 -4.23 -3.01
C GLN A 239 18.03 -3.15 -4.09
N GLU A 240 18.95 -3.22 -5.05
CA GLU A 240 18.95 -2.31 -6.21
C GLU A 240 17.67 -2.43 -7.04
N LEU A 241 17.21 -3.66 -7.30
CA LEU A 241 16.05 -3.92 -8.14
C LEU A 241 14.73 -3.67 -7.41
N SER A 242 14.69 -3.71 -6.08
CA SER A 242 13.49 -3.42 -5.30
C SER A 242 12.97 -1.99 -5.51
N VAL A 243 13.86 -1.03 -5.69
CA VAL A 243 13.52 0.36 -6.02
C VAL A 243 12.84 0.45 -7.38
N CYS A 244 13.41 -0.21 -8.39
CA CYS A 244 12.80 -0.27 -9.72
C CYS A 244 11.43 -0.97 -9.69
N PHE A 245 11.31 -2.06 -8.93
CA PHE A 245 10.04 -2.78 -8.75
C PHE A 245 8.97 -1.86 -8.12
N ALA A 246 9.33 -1.13 -7.07
CA ALA A 246 8.44 -0.19 -6.39
C ALA A 246 8.00 0.95 -7.31
N GLU A 247 8.93 1.50 -8.10
CA GLU A 247 8.65 2.57 -9.05
C GLU A 247 7.67 2.13 -10.16
N LEU A 248 7.86 0.93 -10.71
CA LEU A 248 6.93 0.37 -11.70
C LEU A 248 5.51 0.28 -11.13
N LEU A 249 5.37 -0.20 -9.91
CA LEU A 249 4.08 -0.31 -9.26
C LEU A 249 3.48 1.07 -8.95
N TYR A 250 4.27 1.97 -8.39
CA TYR A 250 3.84 3.35 -8.09
C TYR A 250 3.32 4.05 -9.35
N ASN A 251 3.98 3.82 -10.49
CA ASN A 251 3.65 4.39 -11.80
C ASN A 251 2.54 3.63 -12.56
N GLY A 252 1.88 2.64 -11.94
CA GLY A 252 0.79 1.88 -12.56
C GLY A 252 1.23 0.85 -13.59
N GLN A 253 2.50 0.48 -13.63
CA GLN A 253 3.12 -0.41 -14.62
C GLN A 253 3.14 -1.89 -14.17
N TRP A 254 2.13 -2.31 -13.40
CA TRP A 254 2.03 -3.69 -12.89
C TRP A 254 2.02 -4.75 -14.00
N TYR A 255 1.33 -4.48 -15.11
CA TYR A 255 1.17 -5.42 -16.23
C TYR A 255 2.19 -5.19 -17.34
N THR A 256 3.45 -4.93 -16.99
CA THR A 256 4.53 -4.71 -17.95
C THR A 256 5.54 -5.85 -17.96
N PRO A 257 6.19 -6.15 -19.10
CA PRO A 257 7.21 -7.20 -19.19
C PRO A 257 8.38 -6.99 -18.21
N LEU A 258 8.77 -5.76 -17.93
CA LEU A 258 9.84 -5.49 -16.97
C LEU A 258 9.44 -5.90 -15.54
N ARG A 259 8.20 -5.57 -15.11
CA ARG A 259 7.73 -6.01 -13.80
C ARG A 259 7.69 -7.55 -13.70
N GLU A 260 7.27 -8.24 -14.78
CA GLU A 260 7.26 -9.71 -14.81
C GLU A 260 8.67 -10.30 -14.71
N ALA A 261 9.63 -9.73 -15.43
CA ALA A 261 11.03 -10.16 -15.35
C ALA A 261 11.61 -9.94 -13.93
N LEU A 262 11.31 -8.80 -13.29
CA LEU A 262 11.71 -8.54 -11.91
C LEU A 262 11.02 -9.49 -10.93
N SER A 263 9.74 -9.81 -11.12
CA SER A 263 9.04 -10.80 -10.30
C SER A 263 9.67 -12.19 -10.41
N ALA A 264 10.07 -12.62 -11.60
CA ALA A 264 10.77 -13.88 -11.79
C ALA A 264 12.12 -13.90 -11.05
N PHE A 265 12.89 -12.82 -11.13
CA PHE A 265 14.13 -12.66 -10.36
C PHE A 265 13.85 -12.74 -8.85
N VAL A 266 12.88 -11.98 -8.35
CA VAL A 266 12.52 -11.99 -6.93
C VAL A 266 12.12 -13.39 -6.48
N THR A 267 11.21 -14.07 -7.19
CA THR A 267 10.75 -15.44 -6.86
C THR A 267 11.93 -16.41 -6.77
N GLU A 268 12.91 -16.32 -7.67
CA GLU A 268 14.11 -17.17 -7.62
C GLU A 268 14.92 -16.92 -6.35
N THR A 269 15.07 -15.66 -5.90
CA THR A 269 15.81 -15.32 -4.69
C THR A 269 15.12 -15.81 -3.41
N GLN A 270 13.81 -16.05 -3.45
CA GLN A 270 13.02 -16.41 -2.27
C GLN A 270 12.99 -17.91 -1.94
N LYS A 271 13.50 -18.77 -2.79
CA LYS A 271 13.45 -20.24 -2.63
C LYS A 271 13.91 -20.75 -1.27
N ASN A 272 14.91 -20.09 -0.68
CA ASN A 272 15.47 -20.45 0.63
C ASN A 272 15.08 -19.47 1.75
N VAL A 273 14.24 -18.46 1.45
CA VAL A 273 13.78 -17.49 2.46
C VAL A 273 12.62 -18.09 3.25
N THR A 274 12.97 -19.08 4.08
CA THR A 274 12.04 -19.83 4.92
C THR A 274 12.54 -19.82 6.35
N GLY A 275 11.63 -19.53 7.29
CA GLY A 275 12.00 -19.49 8.70
C GLY A 275 11.07 -18.62 9.54
N THR A 276 11.51 -18.31 10.74
CA THR A 276 10.75 -17.52 11.71
C THR A 276 11.53 -16.30 12.16
N VAL A 277 10.80 -15.20 12.30
CA VAL A 277 11.33 -13.93 12.84
C VAL A 277 10.50 -13.52 14.03
N ARG A 278 11.13 -13.29 15.17
CA ARG A 278 10.50 -12.74 16.36
C ARG A 278 10.84 -11.27 16.49
N LEU A 279 9.83 -10.43 16.56
CA LEU A 279 9.94 -8.99 16.76
C LEU A 279 9.37 -8.59 18.12
N LYS A 280 10.00 -7.58 18.72
CA LYS A 280 9.49 -6.87 19.90
C LYS A 280 8.89 -5.55 19.45
N LEU A 281 7.60 -5.37 19.64
CA LEU A 281 6.85 -4.16 19.33
C LEU A 281 6.77 -3.30 20.59
N TYR A 282 7.16 -2.04 20.49
CA TYR A 282 7.13 -1.14 21.64
C TYR A 282 7.09 0.33 21.20
N LYS A 283 5.97 0.99 21.48
CA LYS A 283 5.80 2.44 21.27
C LYS A 283 6.28 2.89 19.89
N GLY A 284 5.70 2.33 18.85
CA GLY A 284 6.03 2.68 17.46
C GLY A 284 7.33 2.06 16.91
N ASN A 285 8.12 1.38 17.75
CA ASN A 285 9.38 0.77 17.34
C ASN A 285 9.26 -0.75 17.22
N MET A 286 10.05 -1.31 16.32
CA MET A 286 10.22 -2.74 16.14
C MET A 286 11.68 -3.13 16.32
N ILE A 287 11.94 -4.04 17.25
CA ILE A 287 13.28 -4.52 17.58
C ILE A 287 13.34 -6.00 17.23
N ASN A 288 14.36 -6.41 16.48
CA ASN A 288 14.60 -7.82 16.20
C ASN A 288 14.90 -8.56 17.51
N ALA A 289 14.13 -9.58 17.82
CA ALA A 289 14.23 -10.41 19.03
C ALA A 289 14.64 -11.86 18.71
N GLY A 290 14.99 -12.15 17.46
CA GLY A 290 15.53 -13.43 17.02
C GLY A 290 15.04 -13.82 15.63
N VAL A 291 15.93 -14.47 14.86
CA VAL A 291 15.68 -14.99 13.52
C VAL A 291 16.17 -16.43 13.46
N LYS A 292 15.42 -17.30 12.81
CA LYS A 292 15.78 -18.71 12.61
C LYS A 292 15.38 -19.15 11.21
N SER A 293 16.30 -19.82 10.51
CA SER A 293 16.05 -20.51 9.23
C SER A 293 16.67 -21.90 9.26
N PRO A 294 16.13 -22.87 8.53
CA PRO A 294 16.77 -24.16 8.30
C PRO A 294 17.85 -24.12 7.20
N PHE A 295 17.97 -23.01 6.46
CA PHE A 295 18.89 -22.82 5.32
C PHE A 295 20.07 -21.94 5.67
#